data_d5febca0b62ce37045920a12097e8301
#
_entry.id   d5febca0b62ce37045920a12097e8301
#
_cell.length_a   1.000
_cell.length_b   1.000
_cell.length_c   1.000
_cell.angle_alpha   90.00
_cell.angle_beta   90.00
_cell.angle_gamma   90.00
#
_symmetry.space_group_name_H-M   'P 1'
#
loop_
_entity.id
_entity.type
_entity.pdbx_description
1 polymer ?
#
loop_
_entity_poly.entity_id
_entity_poly.type
_entity_poly.pdbx_seq_one_letter_code
_entity_poly.pdbx_strand_id
1 'polypeptide(L)'
;MSLEINCQLRRDKFNLEVHLTVAPGAVLAITGENGSGKTSTLDMIAGVLTCTTGKISLNGKVFDDSTTNQFVQPEKRGVSTVFQGGGLFSHMTVEKNIIFGRGAAFRNTPRFDSAVEQFDLTGLLSRKPSTLSGGQRQRVALARAFLAPSEILLLDEPTTSLDATSRDEVRSAMKTFFETYNGVVVLVSHDAAEIAELATSVAQITISRGENTAAILHN
;
A
#
# COMPACT_ATOMS: atom_id res chain seq x y z
N MET A 1 -19.44 -0.17 2.24
CA MET A 1 -18.24 0.11 1.38
C MET A 1 -17.30 -1.06 1.55
N SER A 2 -16.78 -1.69 0.49
CA SER A 2 -15.83 -2.81 0.60
C SER A 2 -14.95 -2.84 -0.65
N LEU A 3 -13.70 -3.27 -0.48
CA LEU A 3 -12.85 -3.70 -1.57
C LEU A 3 -13.10 -5.20 -1.79
N GLU A 4 -13.49 -5.57 -2.98
CA GLU A 4 -13.78 -6.95 -3.37
C GLU A 4 -12.86 -7.36 -4.51
N ILE A 5 -12.18 -8.48 -4.32
CA ILE A 5 -11.25 -9.07 -5.30
C ILE A 5 -11.63 -10.53 -5.49
N ASN A 6 -11.98 -10.87 -6.70
CA ASN A 6 -12.22 -12.26 -7.12
C ASN A 6 -11.62 -12.43 -8.50
N CYS A 7 -10.32 -12.73 -8.56
CA CYS A 7 -9.59 -12.73 -9.81
C CYS A 7 -8.38 -13.68 -9.82
N GLN A 8 -7.90 -13.95 -11.01
CA GLN A 8 -6.66 -14.72 -11.25
C GLN A 8 -5.68 -13.89 -12.06
N LEU A 9 -4.40 -14.05 -11.73
CA LEU A 9 -3.26 -13.56 -12.51
C LEU A 9 -2.43 -14.75 -12.98
N ARG A 10 -2.25 -14.89 -14.30
CA ARG A 10 -1.39 -15.93 -14.89
C ARG A 10 -0.18 -15.30 -15.54
N ARG A 11 1.00 -15.77 -15.16
CA ARG A 11 2.28 -15.35 -15.75
C ARG A 11 3.18 -16.57 -15.90
N ASP A 12 3.48 -16.95 -17.11
CA ASP A 12 4.30 -18.11 -17.43
C ASP A 12 3.84 -19.38 -16.67
N LYS A 13 4.66 -19.82 -15.71
CA LYS A 13 4.39 -20.97 -14.85
C LYS A 13 3.79 -20.60 -13.49
N PHE A 14 3.49 -19.33 -13.26
CA PHE A 14 2.91 -18.84 -12.00
C PHE A 14 1.44 -18.48 -12.19
N ASN A 15 0.60 -19.00 -11.32
CA ASN A 15 -0.82 -18.70 -11.26
C ASN A 15 -1.18 -18.24 -9.85
N LEU A 16 -1.69 -17.01 -9.72
CA LEU A 16 -2.16 -16.44 -8.46
C LEU A 16 -3.68 -16.29 -8.52
N GLU A 17 -4.35 -16.90 -7.57
CA GLU A 17 -5.80 -16.77 -7.37
C GLU A 17 -6.05 -15.95 -6.11
N VAL A 18 -6.92 -14.93 -6.20
CA VAL A 18 -7.18 -14.00 -5.10
C VAL A 18 -8.68 -13.89 -4.87
N HIS A 19 -9.11 -14.22 -3.64
CA HIS A 19 -10.47 -14.09 -3.16
C HIS A 19 -10.46 -13.33 -1.84
N LEU A 20 -10.69 -12.02 -1.89
CA LEU A 20 -10.63 -11.14 -0.72
C LEU A 20 -11.83 -10.21 -0.66
N THR A 21 -12.29 -9.96 0.56
CA THR A 21 -13.22 -8.87 0.86
C THR A 21 -12.69 -8.09 2.05
N VAL A 22 -12.46 -6.79 1.87
CA VAL A 22 -11.95 -5.91 2.92
C VAL A 22 -12.94 -4.80 3.18
N ALA A 23 -13.40 -4.70 4.43
CA ALA A 23 -14.35 -3.67 4.87
C ALA A 23 -13.65 -2.28 4.97
N PRO A 24 -14.41 -1.17 4.91
CA PRO A 24 -13.87 0.16 5.18
C PRO A 24 -13.38 0.26 6.62
N GLY A 25 -12.31 1.02 6.82
CA GLY A 25 -11.65 1.16 8.12
C GLY A 25 -10.90 -0.11 8.56
N ALA A 26 -10.95 -1.19 7.77
CA ALA A 26 -10.19 -2.39 8.07
C ALA A 26 -8.77 -2.32 7.51
N VAL A 27 -7.85 -2.97 8.24
CA VAL A 27 -6.46 -3.21 7.84
C VAL A 27 -6.31 -4.71 7.58
N LEU A 28 -6.20 -5.10 6.32
CA LEU A 28 -5.91 -6.48 5.93
C LEU A 28 -4.40 -6.66 5.80
N ALA A 29 -3.80 -7.52 6.61
CA ALA A 29 -2.43 -7.96 6.39
C ALA A 29 -2.38 -9.17 5.44
N ILE A 30 -1.51 -9.10 4.43
CA ILE A 30 -1.21 -10.21 3.54
C ILE A 30 0.16 -10.78 3.91
N THR A 31 0.20 -12.08 4.21
CA THR A 31 1.41 -12.83 4.55
C THR A 31 1.69 -13.92 3.53
N GLY A 32 2.90 -14.46 3.55
CA GLY A 32 3.30 -15.56 2.67
C GLY A 32 4.78 -15.53 2.30
N GLU A 33 5.26 -16.61 1.70
CA GLU A 33 6.65 -16.76 1.28
C GLU A 33 7.07 -15.67 0.27
N ASN A 34 8.39 -15.46 0.12
CA ASN A 34 8.90 -14.61 -0.95
C ASN A 34 8.57 -15.20 -2.32
N GLY A 35 8.11 -14.34 -3.24
CA GLY A 35 7.65 -14.77 -4.57
C GLY A 35 6.24 -15.37 -4.59
N SER A 36 5.49 -15.36 -3.48
CA SER A 36 4.13 -15.91 -3.44
C SER A 36 3.08 -15.09 -4.17
N GLY A 37 3.37 -13.84 -4.55
CA GLY A 37 2.42 -12.97 -5.25
C GLY A 37 1.85 -11.83 -4.41
N LYS A 38 2.39 -11.55 -3.21
CA LYS A 38 1.95 -10.44 -2.34
C LYS A 38 1.97 -9.09 -3.07
N THR A 39 3.13 -8.70 -3.60
CA THR A 39 3.28 -7.47 -4.40
C THR A 39 2.39 -7.50 -5.65
N SER A 40 2.27 -8.66 -6.34
CA SER A 40 1.38 -8.77 -7.49
C SER A 40 -0.09 -8.54 -7.13
N THR A 41 -0.52 -8.94 -5.93
CA THR A 41 -1.87 -8.61 -5.43
C THR A 41 -2.04 -7.11 -5.25
N LEU A 42 -1.06 -6.42 -4.64
CA LEU A 42 -1.09 -4.96 -4.53
C LEU A 42 -1.10 -4.28 -5.91
N ASP A 43 -0.27 -4.76 -6.84
CA ASP A 43 -0.18 -4.24 -8.20
C ASP A 43 -1.50 -4.38 -8.98
N MET A 44 -2.24 -5.49 -8.79
CA MET A 44 -3.57 -5.66 -9.39
C MET A 44 -4.57 -4.65 -8.81
N ILE A 45 -4.57 -4.43 -7.50
CA ILE A 45 -5.44 -3.43 -6.86
C ILE A 45 -5.09 -2.03 -7.34
N ALA A 46 -3.81 -1.70 -7.42
CA ALA A 46 -3.31 -0.41 -7.90
C ALA A 46 -3.58 -0.17 -9.39
N GLY A 47 -3.81 -1.23 -10.18
CA GLY A 47 -3.97 -1.15 -11.64
C GLY A 47 -2.65 -1.11 -12.41
N VAL A 48 -1.56 -1.51 -11.80
CA VAL A 48 -0.27 -1.75 -12.47
C VAL A 48 -0.29 -3.06 -13.24
N LEU A 49 -1.00 -4.05 -12.70
CA LEU A 49 -1.28 -5.33 -13.35
C LEU A 49 -2.77 -5.50 -13.61
N THR A 50 -3.09 -6.10 -14.75
CA THR A 50 -4.46 -6.46 -15.12
C THR A 50 -4.75 -7.90 -14.73
N CYS A 51 -5.95 -8.19 -14.24
CA CYS A 51 -6.41 -9.55 -13.99
C CYS A 51 -6.47 -10.34 -15.30
N THR A 52 -6.00 -11.59 -15.29
CA THR A 52 -6.18 -12.50 -16.43
C THR A 52 -7.65 -12.91 -16.54
N THR A 53 -8.29 -13.22 -15.40
CA THR A 53 -9.72 -13.52 -15.31
C THR A 53 -10.26 -12.97 -13.99
N GLY A 54 -11.55 -12.63 -13.96
CA GLY A 54 -12.24 -12.19 -12.75
C GLY A 54 -12.39 -10.68 -12.66
N LYS A 55 -12.54 -10.19 -11.41
CA LYS A 55 -13.00 -8.82 -11.16
C LYS A 55 -12.39 -8.23 -9.89
N ILE A 56 -12.13 -6.92 -9.92
CA ILE A 56 -11.78 -6.09 -8.76
C ILE A 56 -12.74 -4.91 -8.70
N SER A 57 -13.32 -4.65 -7.52
CA SER A 57 -14.22 -3.52 -7.32
C SER A 57 -14.06 -2.89 -5.94
N LEU A 58 -14.33 -1.58 -5.85
CA LEU A 58 -14.45 -0.83 -4.61
C LEU A 58 -15.84 -0.20 -4.52
N ASN A 59 -16.61 -0.52 -3.50
CA ASN A 59 -17.95 0.03 -3.28
C ASN A 59 -18.88 -0.17 -4.50
N GLY A 60 -18.75 -1.30 -5.22
CA GLY A 60 -19.48 -1.58 -6.45
C GLY A 60 -18.91 -0.89 -7.70
N LYS A 61 -17.96 0.07 -7.56
CA LYS A 61 -17.23 0.65 -8.69
C LYS A 61 -16.20 -0.36 -9.19
N VAL A 62 -16.39 -0.83 -10.41
CA VAL A 62 -15.49 -1.82 -11.03
C VAL A 62 -14.19 -1.15 -11.43
N PHE A 63 -13.06 -1.71 -10.99
CA PHE A 63 -11.72 -1.29 -11.37
C PHE A 63 -11.15 -2.13 -12.53
N ASP A 64 -11.40 -3.44 -12.47
CA ASP A 64 -10.96 -4.41 -13.46
C ASP A 64 -12.03 -5.49 -13.60
N ASP A 65 -12.42 -5.85 -14.82
CA ASP A 65 -13.36 -6.93 -15.10
C ASP A 65 -13.04 -7.54 -16.46
N SER A 66 -12.48 -8.75 -16.44
CA SER A 66 -12.05 -9.47 -17.64
C SER A 66 -13.21 -9.86 -18.55
N THR A 67 -14.45 -9.96 -18.03
CA THR A 67 -15.63 -10.38 -18.83
C THR A 67 -16.15 -9.24 -19.68
N THR A 68 -16.00 -7.99 -19.23
CA THR A 68 -16.45 -6.78 -19.91
C THR A 68 -15.31 -6.00 -20.52
N ASN A 69 -14.06 -6.47 -20.38
CA ASN A 69 -12.83 -5.73 -20.74
C ASN A 69 -12.76 -4.33 -20.11
N GLN A 70 -13.37 -4.16 -18.93
CA GLN A 70 -13.29 -2.91 -18.20
C GLN A 70 -11.98 -2.84 -17.43
N PHE A 71 -11.23 -1.75 -17.61
CA PHE A 71 -10.01 -1.47 -16.86
C PHE A 71 -9.91 0.01 -16.53
N VAL A 72 -9.91 0.34 -15.23
CA VAL A 72 -9.70 1.70 -14.74
C VAL A 72 -8.20 1.92 -14.55
N GLN A 73 -7.67 2.97 -15.18
CA GLN A 73 -6.26 3.33 -15.06
C GLN A 73 -5.89 3.66 -13.60
N PRO A 74 -4.64 3.40 -13.18
CA PRO A 74 -4.17 3.57 -11.79
C PRO A 74 -4.54 4.94 -11.18
N GLU A 75 -4.30 6.01 -11.91
CA GLU A 75 -4.54 7.39 -11.45
C GLU A 75 -6.02 7.73 -11.20
N LYS A 76 -6.95 6.87 -11.65
CA LYS A 76 -8.39 7.03 -11.49
C LYS A 76 -9.01 6.09 -10.44
N ARG A 77 -8.19 5.24 -9.82
CA ARG A 77 -8.66 4.26 -8.81
C ARG A 77 -8.78 4.84 -7.41
N GLY A 78 -8.18 6.00 -7.12
CA GLY A 78 -8.15 6.55 -5.76
C GLY A 78 -7.29 5.70 -4.80
N VAL A 79 -6.21 5.13 -5.32
CA VAL A 79 -5.27 4.28 -4.58
C VAL A 79 -4.00 5.06 -4.26
N SER A 80 -3.51 4.95 -3.04
CA SER A 80 -2.19 5.40 -2.65
C SER A 80 -1.31 4.21 -2.30
N THR A 81 -0.08 4.18 -2.82
CA THR A 81 0.83 3.04 -2.62
C THR A 81 2.14 3.50 -2.01
N VAL A 82 2.58 2.81 -0.97
CA VAL A 82 3.95 2.85 -0.44
C VAL A 82 4.66 1.60 -0.90
N PHE A 83 5.57 1.78 -1.85
CA PHE A 83 6.40 0.69 -2.38
C PHE A 83 7.55 0.35 -1.44
N GLN A 84 8.03 -0.87 -1.51
CA GLN A 84 9.30 -1.24 -0.91
C GLN A 84 10.41 -0.29 -1.40
N GLY A 85 11.12 0.38 -0.49
CA GLY A 85 12.12 1.41 -0.83
C GLY A 85 11.58 2.81 -1.08
N GLY A 86 10.28 3.07 -0.82
CA GLY A 86 9.66 4.41 -0.73
C GLY A 86 9.14 5.01 -2.03
N GLY A 87 9.74 4.76 -3.18
CA GLY A 87 9.23 5.25 -4.48
C GLY A 87 9.08 6.79 -4.56
N LEU A 88 10.06 7.56 -4.06
CA LEU A 88 10.02 9.03 -4.07
C LEU A 88 10.43 9.61 -5.41
N PHE A 89 9.87 10.76 -5.77
CA PHE A 89 10.25 11.54 -6.94
C PHE A 89 11.62 12.20 -6.70
N SER A 90 12.67 11.68 -7.32
CA SER A 90 14.06 12.07 -7.09
C SER A 90 14.38 13.53 -7.46
N HIS A 91 13.63 14.13 -8.39
CA HIS A 91 13.77 15.53 -8.82
C HIS A 91 13.08 16.53 -7.89
N MET A 92 12.21 16.06 -6.98
CA MET A 92 11.47 16.88 -6.03
C MET A 92 12.15 16.88 -4.65
N THR A 93 11.93 17.96 -3.86
CA THR A 93 12.27 17.98 -2.44
C THR A 93 11.34 17.08 -1.62
N VAL A 94 11.69 16.80 -0.36
CA VAL A 94 10.83 16.07 0.60
C VAL A 94 9.47 16.74 0.70
N GLU A 95 9.42 18.04 0.93
CA GLU A 95 8.18 18.83 1.00
C GLU A 95 7.30 18.60 -0.25
N LYS A 96 7.89 18.76 -1.45
CA LYS A 96 7.17 18.57 -2.70
C LYS A 96 6.69 17.12 -2.93
N ASN A 97 7.44 16.14 -2.43
CA ASN A 97 7.00 14.74 -2.43
C ASN A 97 5.76 14.57 -1.54
N ILE A 98 5.77 15.11 -0.32
CA ILE A 98 4.68 14.98 0.66
C ILE A 98 3.39 15.60 0.14
N ILE A 99 3.46 16.79 -0.46
CA ILE A 99 2.27 17.50 -0.97
C ILE A 99 1.89 17.12 -2.40
N PHE A 100 2.55 16.13 -3.00
CA PHE A 100 2.26 15.71 -4.37
C PHE A 100 0.80 15.33 -4.55
N GLY A 101 0.16 15.91 -5.57
CA GLY A 101 -1.27 15.73 -5.83
C GLY A 101 -2.23 16.59 -4.98
N ARG A 102 -1.71 17.38 -4.01
CA ARG A 102 -2.52 18.23 -3.12
C ARG A 102 -2.49 19.74 -3.47
N GLY A 103 -1.49 20.17 -4.23
CA GLY A 103 -1.24 21.57 -4.52
C GLY A 103 -0.49 22.30 -3.40
N ALA A 104 0.16 23.43 -3.75
CA ALA A 104 1.06 24.15 -2.88
C ALA A 104 0.40 24.70 -1.58
N ALA A 105 -0.88 25.06 -1.64
CA ALA A 105 -1.61 25.58 -0.49
C ALA A 105 -1.74 24.56 0.67
N PHE A 106 -1.67 23.27 0.37
CA PHE A 106 -1.76 22.21 1.37
C PHE A 106 -0.61 22.23 2.39
N ARG A 107 0.55 22.79 2.03
CA ARG A 107 1.68 23.02 2.93
C ARG A 107 1.32 23.80 4.20
N ASN A 108 0.37 24.72 4.11
CA ASN A 108 -0.02 25.61 5.20
C ASN A 108 -1.23 25.06 5.99
N THR A 109 -1.39 23.75 6.05
CA THR A 109 -2.49 23.12 6.77
C THR A 109 -1.99 22.40 8.03
N PRO A 110 -2.78 22.39 9.12
CA PRO A 110 -2.44 21.62 10.33
C PRO A 110 -2.18 20.14 10.04
N ARG A 111 -2.84 19.58 9.02
CA ARG A 111 -2.67 18.19 8.62
C ARG A 111 -1.28 17.91 8.03
N PHE A 112 -0.73 18.87 7.28
CA PHE A 112 0.65 18.78 6.80
C PHE A 112 1.64 18.87 7.97
N ASP A 113 1.47 19.84 8.86
CA ASP A 113 2.36 20.05 10.00
C ASP A 113 2.37 18.82 10.92
N SER A 114 1.20 18.27 11.22
CA SER A 114 1.06 17.06 12.03
C SER A 114 1.78 15.85 11.39
N ALA A 115 1.65 15.67 10.08
CA ALA A 115 2.36 14.56 9.40
C ALA A 115 3.88 14.76 9.39
N VAL A 116 4.36 16.00 9.21
CA VAL A 116 5.79 16.34 9.26
C VAL A 116 6.37 16.04 10.63
N GLU A 117 5.66 16.38 11.70
CA GLU A 117 6.05 16.10 13.08
C GLU A 117 6.00 14.58 13.36
N GLN A 118 4.89 13.92 13.06
CA GLN A 118 4.65 12.50 13.32
C GLN A 118 5.70 11.57 12.66
N PHE A 119 6.18 11.95 11.48
CA PHE A 119 7.22 11.20 10.76
C PHE A 119 8.63 11.78 10.94
N ASP A 120 8.84 12.74 11.85
CA ASP A 120 10.13 13.39 12.13
C ASP A 120 10.81 13.91 10.84
N LEU A 121 10.10 14.75 10.09
CA LEU A 121 10.55 15.26 8.78
C LEU A 121 10.93 16.75 8.78
N THR A 122 10.79 17.46 9.91
CA THR A 122 10.96 18.93 10.01
C THR A 122 12.29 19.40 9.42
N GLY A 123 13.40 18.76 9.78
CA GLY A 123 14.74 19.10 9.29
C GLY A 123 15.06 18.61 7.87
N LEU A 124 14.11 17.91 7.22
CA LEU A 124 14.35 17.24 5.94
C LEU A 124 13.61 17.87 4.77
N LEU A 125 12.67 18.77 5.00
CA LEU A 125 11.71 19.29 4.01
C LEU A 125 12.36 19.87 2.75
N SER A 126 13.50 20.56 2.87
CA SER A 126 14.23 21.14 1.74
C SER A 126 15.15 20.15 1.02
N ARG A 127 15.41 18.99 1.61
CA ARG A 127 16.33 17.99 1.05
C ARG A 127 15.72 17.26 -0.15
N LYS A 128 16.60 16.66 -0.97
CA LYS A 128 16.21 15.73 -2.04
C LYS A 128 16.32 14.27 -1.57
N PRO A 129 15.53 13.34 -2.13
CA PRO A 129 15.56 11.93 -1.77
C PRO A 129 16.95 11.28 -1.84
N SER A 130 17.83 11.73 -2.75
CA SER A 130 19.19 11.24 -2.90
C SER A 130 20.10 11.50 -1.68
N THR A 131 19.73 12.45 -0.82
CA THR A 131 20.50 12.82 0.39
C THR A 131 19.94 12.21 1.67
N LEU A 132 18.89 11.38 1.56
CA LEU A 132 18.21 10.75 2.68
C LEU A 132 18.73 9.32 2.92
N SER A 133 18.70 8.88 4.19
CA SER A 133 18.85 7.47 4.52
C SER A 133 17.67 6.64 4.00
N GLY A 134 17.80 5.30 4.00
CA GLY A 134 16.68 4.39 3.63
C GLY A 134 15.43 4.64 4.48
N GLY A 135 15.61 4.70 5.80
CA GLY A 135 14.53 4.96 6.74
C GLY A 135 13.89 6.35 6.56
N GLN A 136 14.70 7.40 6.32
CA GLN A 136 14.17 8.73 6.03
C GLN A 136 13.33 8.75 4.75
N ARG A 137 13.78 8.06 3.68
CA ARG A 137 12.97 7.92 2.45
C ARG A 137 11.63 7.23 2.73
N GLN A 138 11.65 6.19 3.53
CA GLN A 138 10.43 5.44 3.88
C GLN A 138 9.44 6.31 4.67
N ARG A 139 9.91 7.06 5.68
CA ARG A 139 9.08 8.00 6.44
C ARG A 139 8.44 9.06 5.54
N VAL A 140 9.17 9.62 4.58
CA VAL A 140 8.64 10.57 3.59
C VAL A 140 7.58 9.91 2.69
N ALA A 141 7.78 8.66 2.26
CA ALA A 141 6.81 7.94 1.44
C ALA A 141 5.50 7.66 2.18
N LEU A 142 5.59 7.29 3.46
CA LEU A 142 4.41 7.11 4.33
C LEU A 142 3.66 8.43 4.53
N ALA A 143 4.36 9.52 4.88
CA ALA A 143 3.74 10.83 5.03
C ALA A 143 3.02 11.27 3.74
N ARG A 144 3.64 11.08 2.56
CA ARG A 144 3.00 11.32 1.26
C ARG A 144 1.72 10.52 1.07
N ALA A 145 1.78 9.22 1.34
CA ALA A 145 0.65 8.32 1.14
C ALA A 145 -0.52 8.63 2.09
N PHE A 146 -0.22 8.94 3.35
CA PHE A 146 -1.23 9.25 4.36
C PHE A 146 -1.92 10.60 4.11
N LEU A 147 -1.21 11.51 3.47
CA LEU A 147 -1.79 12.80 3.08
C LEU A 147 -2.51 12.75 1.73
N ALA A 148 -2.32 11.72 0.93
CA ALA A 148 -3.02 11.59 -0.35
C ALA A 148 -4.54 11.43 -0.17
N PRO A 149 -5.37 11.96 -1.09
CA PRO A 149 -6.82 11.76 -1.08
C PRO A 149 -7.15 10.38 -1.67
N SER A 150 -6.94 9.32 -0.90
CA SER A 150 -7.15 7.96 -1.37
C SER A 150 -8.24 7.23 -0.58
N GLU A 151 -8.95 6.33 -1.25
CA GLU A 151 -9.92 5.41 -0.67
C GLU A 151 -9.30 4.05 -0.32
N ILE A 152 -8.14 3.75 -0.93
CA ILE A 152 -7.36 2.54 -0.67
C ILE A 152 -5.91 2.94 -0.41
N LEU A 153 -5.33 2.40 0.65
CA LEU A 153 -3.93 2.52 1.00
C LEU A 153 -3.25 1.16 0.90
N LEU A 154 -2.25 1.06 0.04
CA LEU A 154 -1.44 -0.13 -0.16
C LEU A 154 -0.05 0.08 0.43
N LEU A 155 0.38 -0.81 1.31
CA LEU A 155 1.67 -0.75 1.99
C LEU A 155 2.45 -2.05 1.71
N ASP A 156 3.56 -1.94 0.97
CA ASP A 156 4.43 -3.08 0.67
C ASP A 156 5.69 -3.01 1.55
N GLU A 157 5.69 -3.82 2.61
CA GLU A 157 6.77 -3.91 3.60
C GLU A 157 7.22 -2.53 4.15
N PRO A 158 6.31 -1.73 4.74
CA PRO A 158 6.54 -0.32 5.04
C PRO A 158 7.64 -0.05 6.06
N THR A 159 8.02 -1.03 6.89
CA THR A 159 9.02 -0.85 7.96
C THR A 159 10.32 -1.61 7.73
N THR A 160 10.46 -2.39 6.67
CA THR A 160 11.59 -3.29 6.44
C THR A 160 12.94 -2.58 6.37
N SER A 161 12.98 -1.33 5.89
CA SER A 161 14.22 -0.54 5.77
C SER A 161 14.58 0.29 7.01
N LEU A 162 13.83 0.13 8.12
CA LEU A 162 13.99 0.90 9.35
C LEU A 162 14.82 0.11 10.39
N ASP A 163 15.60 0.83 11.20
CA ASP A 163 16.15 0.30 12.45
C ASP A 163 15.04 0.06 13.49
N ALA A 164 15.34 -0.66 14.57
CA ALA A 164 14.35 -1.09 15.55
C ALA A 164 13.58 0.09 16.17
N THR A 165 14.27 1.15 16.58
CA THR A 165 13.65 2.33 17.20
C THR A 165 12.75 3.07 16.21
N SER A 166 13.25 3.37 15.02
CA SER A 166 12.48 4.01 13.95
C SER A 166 11.27 3.17 13.50
N ARG A 167 11.37 1.84 13.58
CA ARG A 167 10.26 0.93 13.25
C ARG A 167 9.11 1.07 14.22
N ASP A 168 9.40 1.10 15.54
CA ASP A 168 8.37 1.26 16.57
C ASP A 168 7.67 2.63 16.47
N GLU A 169 8.43 3.69 16.23
CA GLU A 169 7.88 5.04 16.01
C GLU A 169 6.94 5.08 14.79
N VAL A 170 7.39 4.55 13.65
CA VAL A 170 6.58 4.52 12.41
C VAL A 170 5.36 3.64 12.57
N ARG A 171 5.45 2.50 13.27
CA ARG A 171 4.33 1.63 13.54
C ARG A 171 3.26 2.31 14.40
N SER A 172 3.68 3.03 15.44
CA SER A 172 2.79 3.86 16.25
C SER A 172 2.11 4.95 15.43
N ALA A 173 2.86 5.61 14.53
CA ALA A 173 2.33 6.61 13.62
C ALA A 173 1.29 6.02 12.65
N MET A 174 1.56 4.84 12.08
CA MET A 174 0.60 4.13 11.23
C MET A 174 -0.67 3.77 11.98
N LYS A 175 -0.56 3.25 13.22
CA LYS A 175 -1.69 2.90 14.07
C LYS A 175 -2.60 4.10 14.31
N THR A 176 -2.04 5.20 14.75
CA THR A 176 -2.80 6.46 14.98
C THR A 176 -3.51 6.94 13.71
N PHE A 177 -2.85 6.83 12.55
CA PHE A 177 -3.47 7.18 11.29
C PHE A 177 -4.64 6.25 10.95
N PHE A 178 -4.49 4.93 11.11
CA PHE A 178 -5.53 3.95 10.76
C PHE A 178 -6.79 4.09 11.62
N GLU A 179 -6.67 4.55 12.88
CA GLU A 179 -7.83 4.82 13.75
C GLU A 179 -8.81 5.86 13.17
N THR A 180 -8.32 6.76 12.33
CA THR A 180 -9.12 7.83 11.72
C THR A 180 -9.33 7.67 10.21
N TYR A 181 -8.69 6.66 9.61
CA TYR A 181 -8.77 6.42 8.17
C TYR A 181 -9.98 5.56 7.83
N ASN A 182 -10.93 6.11 7.08
CA ASN A 182 -12.17 5.45 6.71
C ASN A 182 -12.08 4.62 5.41
N GLY A 183 -10.92 4.61 4.76
CA GLY A 183 -10.66 3.79 3.57
C GLY A 183 -10.26 2.36 3.92
N VAL A 184 -9.87 1.61 2.91
CA VAL A 184 -9.34 0.25 3.04
C VAL A 184 -7.82 0.31 3.10
N VAL A 185 -7.21 -0.44 4.02
CA VAL A 185 -5.75 -0.62 4.08
C VAL A 185 -5.40 -2.06 3.74
N VAL A 186 -4.47 -2.25 2.82
CA VAL A 186 -3.86 -3.56 2.54
C VAL A 186 -2.37 -3.46 2.83
N LEU A 187 -1.92 -4.23 3.82
CA LEU A 187 -0.56 -4.26 4.32
C LEU A 187 0.12 -5.58 3.96
N VAL A 188 1.19 -5.55 3.22
CA VAL A 188 2.09 -6.69 3.07
C VAL A 188 3.18 -6.57 4.12
N SER A 189 3.29 -7.56 4.99
CA SER A 189 4.34 -7.62 6.01
C SER A 189 4.70 -9.06 6.35
N HIS A 190 5.95 -9.26 6.77
CA HIS A 190 6.44 -10.49 7.38
C HIS A 190 6.80 -10.30 8.88
N ASP A 191 6.65 -9.09 9.41
CA ASP A 191 6.89 -8.77 10.81
C ASP A 191 5.64 -9.09 11.64
N ALA A 192 5.74 -10.11 12.49
CA ALA A 192 4.62 -10.57 13.31
C ALA A 192 4.13 -9.50 14.31
N ALA A 193 5.03 -8.65 14.82
CA ALA A 193 4.67 -7.57 15.72
C ALA A 193 3.90 -6.46 14.99
N GLU A 194 4.32 -6.10 13.77
CA GLU A 194 3.61 -5.15 12.92
C GLU A 194 2.20 -5.64 12.60
N ILE A 195 2.06 -6.91 12.21
CA ILE A 195 0.77 -7.53 11.91
C ILE A 195 -0.13 -7.53 13.16
N ALA A 196 0.39 -7.98 14.30
CA ALA A 196 -0.39 -8.05 15.54
C ALA A 196 -0.87 -6.69 16.04
N GLU A 197 -0.11 -5.62 15.79
CA GLU A 197 -0.43 -4.28 16.24
C GLU A 197 -1.37 -3.53 15.30
N LEU A 198 -1.24 -3.74 13.98
CA LEU A 198 -1.89 -2.92 12.97
C LEU A 198 -3.07 -3.61 12.27
N ALA A 199 -3.01 -4.94 12.08
CA ALA A 199 -3.99 -5.63 11.26
C ALA A 199 -5.28 -5.94 12.02
N THR A 200 -6.42 -5.71 11.37
CA THR A 200 -7.73 -6.17 11.85
C THR A 200 -8.07 -7.57 11.35
N SER A 201 -7.44 -7.99 10.25
CA SER A 201 -7.55 -9.34 9.69
C SER A 201 -6.26 -9.72 8.94
N VAL A 202 -6.04 -11.02 8.80
CA VAL A 202 -4.85 -11.57 8.14
C VAL A 202 -5.29 -12.57 7.09
N ALA A 203 -4.75 -12.42 5.88
CA ALA A 203 -4.86 -13.40 4.80
C ALA A 203 -3.48 -13.96 4.48
N GLN A 204 -3.39 -15.26 4.27
CA GLN A 204 -2.14 -15.94 3.96
C GLN A 204 -2.15 -16.49 2.56
N ILE A 205 -1.11 -16.18 1.78
CA ILE A 205 -0.91 -16.82 0.48
C ILE A 205 -0.31 -18.22 0.69
N THR A 206 -1.06 -19.24 0.28
CA THR A 206 -0.61 -20.63 0.27
C THR A 206 -0.11 -20.99 -1.11
N ILE A 207 1.10 -21.57 -1.19
CA ILE A 207 1.73 -21.98 -2.46
C ILE A 207 1.66 -23.51 -2.60
N SER A 208 1.17 -23.98 -3.75
CA SER A 208 1.31 -25.35 -4.20
C SER A 208 2.32 -25.40 -5.34
N ARG A 209 3.39 -26.18 -5.17
CA ARG A 209 4.48 -26.32 -6.17
C ARG A 209 4.29 -27.63 -6.93
N GLY A 210 4.14 -27.54 -8.25
CA GLY A 210 4.06 -28.65 -9.20
C GLY A 210 4.74 -28.25 -10.52
N GLU A 211 4.29 -28.78 -11.66
CA GLU A 211 4.74 -28.31 -12.98
C GLU A 211 4.47 -26.82 -13.19
N ASN A 212 3.38 -26.31 -12.58
CA ASN A 212 3.06 -24.90 -12.45
C ASN A 212 2.95 -24.54 -10.97
N THR A 213 3.45 -23.36 -10.59
CA THR A 213 3.28 -22.83 -9.24
C THR A 213 1.91 -22.17 -9.12
N ALA A 214 1.06 -22.68 -8.24
CA ALA A 214 -0.22 -22.10 -7.91
C ALA A 214 -0.15 -21.44 -6.53
N ALA A 215 -0.63 -20.20 -6.42
CA ALA A 215 -0.74 -19.45 -5.19
C ALA A 215 -2.20 -19.04 -4.97
N ILE A 216 -2.73 -19.25 -3.78
CA ILE A 216 -4.11 -18.92 -3.43
C ILE A 216 -4.10 -18.00 -2.22
N LEU A 217 -4.82 -16.89 -2.31
CA LEU A 217 -5.03 -15.92 -1.25
C LEU A 217 -6.52 -15.77 -0.99
N HIS A 218 -6.93 -16.05 0.22
CA HIS A 218 -8.32 -15.86 0.69
C HIS A 218 -8.35 -15.42 2.14
N ASN A 219 -9.42 -14.72 2.55
CA ASN A 219 -9.73 -14.34 3.94
C ASN A 219 -11.09 -14.90 4.36
#